data_578ed17860e574980ba2f02648edfcb6
#
_entry.id   578ed17860e574980ba2f02648edfcb6
#
_cell.length_a   1.000
_cell.length_b   1.000
_cell.length_c   1.000
_cell.angle_alpha   90.00
_cell.angle_beta   90.00
_cell.angle_gamma   90.00
#
_symmetry.space_group_name_H-M   'P 1'
#
loop_
_entity.id
_entity.type
_entity.pdbx_description
1 polymer ?
#
loop_
_entity_poly.entity_id
_entity_poly.type
_entity_poly.pdbx_seq_one_letter_code
_entity_poly.pdbx_strand_id
1 'polypeptide(L)'
;MPTNVLVSGAPDRIEAVSKILRAQDCTVVEVDDLERVPQACAEAGEAAFDAYLQLPATFAIEGGTALERLYHFYVRGVMARFPAMNAAVPALKPGGRIAVVAWQLPAEVATDDDIEARRALFRVLAHAAQADSGDDTVVRVLGSSTSAEDIVAVGLGQETARPTAVDSLSAVSYADWRVELLGLVSVES
;
A
#
# COMPACT_ATOMS: atom_id res chain seq x y z
N MET A 1 -13.58 18.53 11.71
CA MET A 1 -13.09 17.43 12.55
C MET A 1 -11.66 17.16 12.13
N PRO A 2 -10.75 16.76 13.02
CA PRO A 2 -9.39 16.43 12.63
C PRO A 2 -9.42 15.23 11.65
N THR A 3 -8.50 15.21 10.70
CA THR A 3 -8.33 14.12 9.76
C THR A 3 -7.66 12.94 10.47
N ASN A 4 -8.27 11.77 10.45
CA ASN A 4 -7.73 10.57 11.09
C ASN A 4 -6.99 9.74 10.05
N VAL A 5 -5.73 9.44 10.29
CA VAL A 5 -4.87 8.72 9.36
C VAL A 5 -4.28 7.47 10.01
N LEU A 6 -4.46 6.32 9.38
CA LEU A 6 -3.77 5.09 9.71
C LEU A 6 -2.46 5.03 8.92
N VAL A 7 -1.35 4.80 9.58
CA VAL A 7 -0.02 4.67 8.97
C VAL A 7 0.61 3.35 9.39
N SER A 8 1.03 2.53 8.43
CA SER A 8 1.74 1.29 8.73
C SER A 8 3.05 1.17 7.96
N GLY A 9 4.06 0.50 8.54
CA GLY A 9 5.35 0.27 7.88
C GLY A 9 6.55 0.28 8.83
N ALA A 10 7.74 0.54 8.31
CA ALA A 10 8.95 0.63 9.11
C ALA A 10 8.91 1.85 10.06
N PRO A 11 9.40 1.71 11.31
CA PRO A 11 9.30 2.77 12.33
C PRO A 11 9.87 4.11 11.90
N ASP A 12 11.03 4.14 11.24
CA ASP A 12 11.68 5.35 10.74
C ASP A 12 10.85 6.08 9.67
N ARG A 13 10.18 5.33 8.81
CA ARG A 13 9.29 5.87 7.78
C ARG A 13 7.98 6.36 8.36
N ILE A 14 7.42 5.60 9.32
CA ILE A 14 6.23 6.04 10.07
C ILE A 14 6.52 7.36 10.78
N GLU A 15 7.65 7.47 11.48
CA GLU A 15 8.02 8.69 12.19
C GLU A 15 8.10 9.91 11.25
N ALA A 16 8.76 9.74 10.09
CA ALA A 16 8.90 10.82 9.10
C ALA A 16 7.54 11.31 8.58
N VAL A 17 6.66 10.39 8.20
CA VAL A 17 5.31 10.69 7.67
C VAL A 17 4.41 11.26 8.77
N SER A 18 4.40 10.65 9.94
CA SER A 18 3.55 11.06 11.06
C SER A 18 3.90 12.44 11.60
N LYS A 19 5.16 12.82 11.58
CA LYS A 19 5.59 14.18 11.94
C LYS A 19 4.94 15.24 11.05
N ILE A 20 4.88 14.98 9.74
CA ILE A 20 4.27 15.90 8.77
C ILE A 20 2.75 15.94 8.96
N LEU A 21 2.11 14.75 9.13
CA LEU A 21 0.67 14.66 9.38
C LEU A 21 0.25 15.42 10.64
N ARG A 22 0.97 15.24 11.75
CA ARG A 22 0.69 15.93 13.01
C ARG A 22 0.89 17.45 12.90
N ALA A 23 1.84 17.90 12.08
CA ALA A 23 2.04 19.32 11.79
C ALA A 23 0.87 19.94 10.98
N GLN A 24 0.02 19.09 10.38
CA GLN A 24 -1.21 19.46 9.67
C GLN A 24 -2.48 19.15 10.48
N ASP A 25 -2.37 19.05 11.80
CA ASP A 25 -3.47 18.77 12.73
C ASP A 25 -4.19 17.43 12.50
N CYS A 26 -3.51 16.44 11.91
CA CYS A 26 -4.04 15.11 11.76
C CYS A 26 -3.87 14.26 13.03
N THR A 27 -4.86 13.43 13.33
CA THR A 27 -4.73 12.34 14.31
C THR A 27 -4.14 11.13 13.61
N VAL A 28 -3.05 10.58 14.14
CA VAL A 28 -2.32 9.47 13.49
C VAL A 28 -2.34 8.24 14.36
N VAL A 29 -2.80 7.12 13.80
CA VAL A 29 -2.65 5.77 14.36
C VAL A 29 -1.48 5.10 13.66
N GLU A 30 -0.45 4.74 14.42
CA GLU A 30 0.80 4.16 13.93
C GLU A 30 0.84 2.66 14.19
N VAL A 31 1.18 1.88 13.19
CA VAL A 31 1.31 0.42 13.26
C VAL A 31 2.61 -0.02 12.60
N ASP A 32 3.59 -0.39 13.38
CA ASP A 32 4.93 -0.80 12.94
C ASP A 32 5.03 -2.24 12.42
N ASP A 33 3.97 -3.04 12.62
CA ASP A 33 3.84 -4.41 12.14
C ASP A 33 2.55 -4.57 11.33
N LEU A 34 2.68 -4.96 10.06
CA LEU A 34 1.53 -5.16 9.16
C LEU A 34 0.54 -6.20 9.69
N GLU A 35 1.00 -7.19 10.46
CA GLU A 35 0.14 -8.22 11.06
C GLU A 35 -0.78 -7.65 12.15
N ARG A 36 -0.47 -6.48 12.70
CA ARG A 36 -1.27 -5.77 13.70
C ARG A 36 -2.29 -4.78 13.12
N VAL A 37 -2.21 -4.48 11.82
CA VAL A 37 -3.17 -3.57 11.16
C VAL A 37 -4.61 -4.06 11.31
N PRO A 38 -4.95 -5.36 11.12
CA PRO A 38 -6.31 -5.84 11.34
C PRO A 38 -6.84 -5.57 12.76
N GLN A 39 -5.99 -5.72 13.77
CA GLN A 39 -6.37 -5.42 15.16
C GLN A 39 -6.63 -3.91 15.35
N ALA A 40 -5.74 -3.05 14.85
CA ALA A 40 -5.89 -1.60 14.96
C ALA A 40 -7.18 -1.11 14.25
N CYS A 41 -7.51 -1.69 13.10
CA CYS A 41 -8.76 -1.39 12.39
C CYS A 41 -9.99 -1.86 13.18
N ALA A 42 -9.94 -3.06 13.77
CA ALA A 42 -11.05 -3.59 14.59
C ALA A 42 -11.28 -2.75 15.86
N GLU A 43 -10.23 -2.25 16.48
CA GLU A 43 -10.31 -1.38 17.66
C GLU A 43 -10.85 0.02 17.29
N ALA A 44 -10.51 0.55 16.12
CA ALA A 44 -11.00 1.85 15.65
C ALA A 44 -12.47 1.79 15.16
N GLY A 45 -12.89 0.65 14.61
CA GLY A 45 -14.22 0.44 14.06
C GLY A 45 -14.36 0.85 12.59
N GLU A 46 -15.59 0.69 12.06
CA GLU A 46 -15.92 1.06 10.68
C GLU A 46 -15.86 2.58 10.48
N ALA A 47 -15.47 3.00 9.29
CA ALA A 47 -15.41 4.40 8.87
C ALA A 47 -14.65 5.31 9.87
N ALA A 48 -13.59 4.80 10.50
CA ALA A 48 -12.80 5.52 11.48
C ALA A 48 -11.75 6.45 10.85
N PHE A 49 -11.19 6.07 9.68
CA PHE A 49 -10.07 6.77 9.07
C PHE A 49 -10.45 7.52 7.80
N ASP A 50 -9.84 8.65 7.58
CA ASP A 50 -9.93 9.45 6.34
C ASP A 50 -8.90 8.96 5.31
N ALA A 51 -7.77 8.40 5.78
CA ALA A 51 -6.73 7.86 4.91
C ALA A 51 -6.00 6.68 5.54
N TYR A 52 -5.48 5.78 4.69
CA TYR A 52 -4.53 4.72 5.04
C TYR A 52 -3.25 4.86 4.21
N LEU A 53 -2.12 5.01 4.89
CA LEU A 53 -0.78 5.09 4.29
C LEU A 53 -0.02 3.80 4.60
N GLN A 54 0.13 2.93 3.60
CA GLN A 54 0.88 1.69 3.72
C GLN A 54 2.30 1.90 3.21
N LEU A 55 3.23 2.08 4.15
CA LEU A 55 4.65 2.30 3.87
C LEU A 55 5.41 0.96 3.76
N PRO A 56 6.63 0.96 3.21
CA PRO A 56 7.50 -0.20 3.27
C PRO A 56 7.76 -0.64 4.71
N ALA A 57 7.63 -1.95 4.97
CA ALA A 57 7.97 -2.55 6.25
C ALA A 57 9.42 -3.04 6.25
N THR A 58 10.04 -3.08 7.44
CA THR A 58 11.34 -3.70 7.64
C THR A 58 11.14 -5.07 8.27
N PHE A 59 11.77 -6.10 7.71
CA PHE A 59 11.78 -7.45 8.26
C PHE A 59 13.08 -8.16 7.88
N ALA A 60 13.51 -9.11 8.70
CA ALA A 60 14.65 -9.95 8.38
C ALA A 60 14.26 -10.99 7.33
N ILE A 61 15.13 -11.19 6.33
CA ILE A 61 14.94 -12.25 5.34
C ILE A 61 15.61 -13.51 5.90
N GLU A 62 14.80 -14.54 6.15
CA GLU A 62 15.22 -15.82 6.68
C GLU A 62 15.28 -16.89 5.58
N GLY A 63 16.12 -17.91 5.78
CA GLY A 63 16.26 -19.06 4.91
C GLY A 63 17.70 -19.45 4.63
N GLY A 64 17.96 -20.74 4.54
CA GLY A 64 19.27 -21.33 4.24
C GLY A 64 19.62 -21.32 2.75
N THR A 65 18.61 -21.36 1.88
CA THR A 65 18.77 -21.35 0.42
C THR A 65 18.27 -20.05 -0.20
N ALA A 66 18.66 -19.78 -1.45
CA ALA A 66 18.16 -18.63 -2.19
C ALA A 66 16.63 -18.68 -2.40
N LEU A 67 16.08 -19.88 -2.66
CA LEU A 67 14.63 -20.06 -2.84
C LEU A 67 13.87 -19.81 -1.53
N GLU A 68 14.35 -20.28 -0.39
CA GLU A 68 13.73 -20.03 0.90
C GLU A 68 13.74 -18.53 1.23
N ARG A 69 14.86 -17.84 0.99
CA ARG A 69 14.95 -16.39 1.21
C ARG A 69 14.02 -15.62 0.29
N LEU A 70 13.92 -16.01 -0.99
CA LEU A 70 13.02 -15.39 -1.95
C LEU A 70 11.55 -15.61 -1.53
N TYR A 71 11.18 -16.85 -1.17
CA TYR A 71 9.85 -17.17 -0.65
C TYR A 71 9.50 -16.32 0.59
N HIS A 72 10.41 -16.28 1.57
CA HIS A 72 10.21 -15.48 2.78
C HIS A 72 10.04 -13.99 2.47
N PHE A 73 10.85 -13.47 1.55
CA PHE A 73 10.72 -12.11 1.06
C PHE A 73 9.34 -11.80 0.47
N TYR A 74 8.82 -12.66 -0.41
CA TYR A 74 7.50 -12.43 -0.99
C TYR A 74 6.38 -12.57 0.04
N VAL A 75 6.45 -13.57 0.89
CA VAL A 75 5.42 -13.80 1.91
C VAL A 75 5.35 -12.64 2.91
N ARG A 76 6.48 -12.26 3.48
CA ARG A 76 6.54 -11.21 4.53
C ARG A 76 6.50 -9.79 3.95
N GLY A 77 7.13 -9.57 2.80
CA GLY A 77 7.26 -8.24 2.22
C GLY A 77 6.08 -7.81 1.35
N VAL A 78 5.48 -8.75 0.62
CA VAL A 78 4.42 -8.44 -0.34
C VAL A 78 3.08 -8.99 0.10
N MET A 79 3.00 -10.31 0.33
CA MET A 79 1.72 -10.96 0.62
C MET A 79 1.12 -10.54 1.97
N ALA A 80 1.95 -10.22 2.96
CA ALA A 80 1.48 -9.70 4.25
C ALA A 80 0.73 -8.36 4.15
N ARG A 81 0.88 -7.64 3.05
CA ARG A 81 0.17 -6.38 2.80
C ARG A 81 -1.30 -6.56 2.46
N PHE A 82 -1.68 -7.72 1.90
CA PHE A 82 -3.05 -7.99 1.50
C PHE A 82 -4.00 -8.08 2.71
N PRO A 83 -3.72 -8.86 3.78
CA PRO A 83 -4.56 -8.87 4.98
C PRO A 83 -4.68 -7.49 5.64
N ALA A 84 -3.58 -6.72 5.69
CA ALA A 84 -3.59 -5.36 6.23
C ALA A 84 -4.50 -4.43 5.40
N MET A 85 -4.43 -4.52 4.08
CA MET A 85 -5.30 -3.75 3.18
C MET A 85 -6.76 -4.17 3.31
N ASN A 86 -7.05 -5.47 3.33
CA ASN A 86 -8.40 -6.01 3.49
C ASN A 86 -9.07 -5.53 4.80
N ALA A 87 -8.29 -5.36 5.87
CA ALA A 87 -8.80 -4.82 7.12
C ALA A 87 -8.97 -3.30 7.09
N ALA A 88 -8.11 -2.58 6.38
CA ALA A 88 -8.15 -1.12 6.31
C ALA A 88 -9.32 -0.59 5.47
N VAL A 89 -9.69 -1.28 4.38
CA VAL A 89 -10.77 -0.84 3.47
C VAL A 89 -12.08 -0.55 4.20
N PRO A 90 -12.66 -1.46 5.01
CA PRO A 90 -13.92 -1.17 5.72
C PRO A 90 -13.76 -0.16 6.86
N ALA A 91 -12.52 0.08 7.33
CA ALA A 91 -12.24 1.08 8.34
C ALA A 91 -12.09 2.51 7.77
N LEU A 92 -12.09 2.67 6.44
CA LEU A 92 -12.08 3.97 5.79
C LEU A 92 -13.49 4.58 5.73
N LYS A 93 -13.54 5.89 5.86
CA LYS A 93 -14.75 6.67 5.59
C LYS A 93 -15.07 6.66 4.09
N PRO A 94 -16.34 6.86 3.71
CA PRO A 94 -16.67 7.15 2.32
C PRO A 94 -15.84 8.34 1.78
N GLY A 95 -15.28 8.19 0.59
CA GLY A 95 -14.34 9.17 0.03
C GLY A 95 -12.93 9.13 0.61
N GLY A 96 -12.63 8.12 1.42
CA GLY A 96 -11.31 7.92 2.01
C GLY A 96 -10.22 7.67 0.96
N ARG A 97 -8.95 7.72 1.39
CA ARG A 97 -7.80 7.59 0.49
C ARG A 97 -6.84 6.51 0.96
N ILE A 98 -6.24 5.82 -0.01
CA ILE A 98 -5.22 4.82 0.25
C ILE A 98 -3.97 5.18 -0.56
N ALA A 99 -2.82 5.28 0.10
CA ALA A 99 -1.52 5.36 -0.55
C ALA A 99 -0.69 4.13 -0.20
N VAL A 100 -0.33 3.35 -1.21
CA VAL A 100 0.55 2.18 -1.07
C VAL A 100 1.92 2.54 -1.61
N VAL A 101 2.91 2.58 -0.74
CA VAL A 101 4.29 2.82 -1.17
C VAL A 101 4.93 1.47 -1.52
N ALA A 102 5.31 1.31 -2.78
CA ALA A 102 5.98 0.11 -3.25
C ALA A 102 7.35 -0.02 -2.57
N TRP A 103 7.72 -1.24 -2.21
CA TRP A 103 9.03 -1.51 -1.64
C TRP A 103 10.03 -1.87 -2.73
N GLN A 104 11.28 -1.43 -2.57
CA GLN A 104 12.35 -1.70 -3.50
C GLN A 104 13.45 -2.51 -2.82
N LEU A 105 13.92 -3.57 -3.47
CA LEU A 105 15.18 -4.21 -3.08
C LEU A 105 16.33 -3.23 -3.27
N PRO A 106 17.43 -3.38 -2.50
CA PRO A 106 18.66 -2.68 -2.80
C PRO A 106 19.04 -2.86 -4.27
N ALA A 107 19.50 -1.79 -4.93
CA ALA A 107 19.79 -1.79 -6.36
C ALA A 107 20.82 -2.87 -6.75
N GLU A 108 21.70 -3.22 -5.81
CA GLU A 108 22.75 -4.23 -6.00
C GLU A 108 22.22 -5.67 -6.14
N VAL A 109 20.98 -5.91 -5.73
CA VAL A 109 20.36 -7.26 -5.75
C VAL A 109 19.05 -7.31 -6.55
N ALA A 110 18.55 -6.17 -7.00
CA ALA A 110 17.34 -6.11 -7.80
C ALA A 110 17.67 -6.37 -9.29
N THR A 111 16.99 -7.32 -9.89
CA THR A 111 16.93 -7.44 -11.36
C THR A 111 15.74 -6.68 -11.91
N ASP A 112 15.74 -6.39 -13.22
CA ASP A 112 14.58 -5.74 -13.87
C ASP A 112 13.32 -6.60 -13.72
N ASP A 113 13.43 -7.92 -13.82
CA ASP A 113 12.32 -8.86 -13.63
C ASP A 113 11.75 -8.80 -12.20
N ASP A 114 12.60 -8.67 -11.17
CA ASP A 114 12.16 -8.50 -9.78
C ASP A 114 11.42 -7.19 -9.57
N ILE A 115 11.87 -6.12 -10.22
CA ILE A 115 11.24 -4.81 -10.15
C ILE A 115 9.85 -4.88 -10.79
N GLU A 116 9.74 -5.46 -11.98
CA GLU A 116 8.47 -5.61 -12.70
C GLU A 116 7.49 -6.52 -11.96
N ALA A 117 7.93 -7.68 -11.46
CA ALA A 117 7.09 -8.60 -10.71
C ALA A 117 6.50 -7.93 -9.46
N ARG A 118 7.30 -7.17 -8.72
CA ARG A 118 6.82 -6.45 -7.53
C ARG A 118 5.88 -5.32 -7.89
N ARG A 119 6.20 -4.55 -8.92
CA ARG A 119 5.33 -3.49 -9.43
C ARG A 119 3.95 -4.05 -9.80
N ALA A 120 3.92 -5.20 -10.49
CA ALA A 120 2.69 -5.90 -10.81
C ALA A 120 1.90 -6.30 -9.56
N LEU A 121 2.54 -6.89 -8.53
CA LEU A 121 1.87 -7.30 -7.29
C LEU A 121 1.29 -6.11 -6.51
N PHE A 122 1.99 -4.97 -6.44
CA PHE A 122 1.44 -3.76 -5.80
C PHE A 122 0.26 -3.18 -6.59
N ARG A 123 0.29 -3.27 -7.92
CA ARG A 123 -0.87 -2.89 -8.75
C ARG A 123 -2.06 -3.80 -8.50
N VAL A 124 -1.85 -5.12 -8.41
CA VAL A 124 -2.90 -6.09 -8.05
C VAL A 124 -3.54 -5.73 -6.71
N LEU A 125 -2.72 -5.49 -5.68
CA LEU A 125 -3.20 -5.10 -4.37
C LEU A 125 -4.05 -3.83 -4.42
N ALA A 126 -3.57 -2.81 -5.12
CA ALA A 126 -4.26 -1.54 -5.23
C ALA A 126 -5.57 -1.64 -6.04
N HIS A 127 -5.60 -2.44 -7.12
CA HIS A 127 -6.82 -2.69 -7.87
C HIS A 127 -7.86 -3.44 -7.05
N ALA A 128 -7.44 -4.45 -6.27
CA ALA A 128 -8.36 -5.16 -5.37
C ALA A 128 -8.92 -4.21 -4.31
N ALA A 129 -8.07 -3.40 -3.67
CA ALA A 129 -8.51 -2.41 -2.69
C ALA A 129 -9.48 -1.38 -3.29
N GLN A 130 -9.24 -0.92 -4.52
CA GLN A 130 -10.15 0.00 -5.22
C GLN A 130 -11.51 -0.65 -5.50
N ALA A 131 -11.52 -1.92 -5.91
CA ALA A 131 -12.77 -2.64 -6.18
C ALA A 131 -13.59 -2.87 -4.92
N ASP A 132 -12.94 -3.18 -3.80
CA ASP A 132 -13.61 -3.46 -2.52
C ASP A 132 -14.08 -2.17 -1.82
N SER A 133 -13.39 -1.06 -2.03
CA SER A 133 -13.72 0.23 -1.39
C SER A 133 -14.75 1.08 -2.16
N GLY A 134 -15.07 0.70 -3.40
CA GLY A 134 -16.00 1.44 -4.25
C GLY A 134 -15.39 2.68 -4.93
N ASP A 135 -16.22 3.33 -5.75
CA ASP A 135 -15.79 4.43 -6.64
C ASP A 135 -15.37 5.70 -5.91
N ASP A 136 -15.88 5.91 -4.69
CA ASP A 136 -15.59 7.13 -3.91
C ASP A 136 -14.21 7.12 -3.26
N THR A 137 -13.60 5.94 -3.08
CA THR A 137 -12.26 5.81 -2.48
C THR A 137 -11.18 5.97 -3.54
N VAL A 138 -10.13 6.71 -3.20
CA VAL A 138 -8.99 6.93 -4.11
C VAL A 138 -7.80 6.09 -3.67
N VAL A 139 -7.40 5.13 -4.50
CA VAL A 139 -6.21 4.30 -4.26
C VAL A 139 -5.06 4.74 -5.16
N ARG A 140 -3.86 4.89 -4.59
CA ARG A 140 -2.63 5.27 -5.31
C ARG A 140 -1.48 4.34 -4.96
N VAL A 141 -0.69 3.95 -5.95
CA VAL A 141 0.60 3.26 -5.77
C VAL A 141 1.72 4.27 -5.98
N LEU A 142 2.58 4.40 -5.00
CA LEU A 142 3.72 5.30 -5.00
C LEU A 142 5.03 4.53 -5.15
N GLY A 143 6.01 5.11 -5.80
CA GLY A 143 7.35 4.54 -5.89
C GLY A 143 8.06 4.54 -4.53
N SER A 144 9.02 3.64 -4.36
CA SER A 144 9.82 3.52 -3.12
C SER A 144 10.65 4.76 -2.77
N SER A 145 10.94 5.59 -3.77
CA SER A 145 11.70 6.84 -3.63
C SER A 145 10.82 8.07 -3.36
N THR A 146 9.49 7.89 -3.25
CA THR A 146 8.57 8.99 -2.95
C THR A 146 8.89 9.59 -1.58
N SER A 147 8.97 10.91 -1.51
CA SER A 147 9.25 11.64 -0.28
C SER A 147 8.11 11.51 0.74
N ALA A 148 8.40 11.75 2.02
CA ALA A 148 7.36 11.73 3.05
C ALA A 148 6.31 12.83 2.82
N GLU A 149 6.73 13.98 2.33
CA GLU A 149 5.86 15.10 1.96
C GLU A 149 4.88 14.70 0.84
N ASP A 150 5.38 14.06 -0.21
CA ASP A 150 4.54 13.62 -1.33
C ASP A 150 3.58 12.49 -0.92
N ILE A 151 4.03 11.56 -0.06
CA ILE A 151 3.17 10.51 0.49
C ILE A 151 2.01 11.12 1.26
N VAL A 152 2.29 12.10 2.12
CA VAL A 152 1.26 12.83 2.88
C VAL A 152 0.33 13.60 1.95
N ALA A 153 0.86 14.33 0.97
CA ALA A 153 0.06 15.08 0.01
C ALA A 153 -0.91 14.16 -0.77
N VAL A 154 -0.45 12.99 -1.21
CA VAL A 154 -1.30 11.98 -1.86
C VAL A 154 -2.36 11.45 -0.89
N GLY A 155 -1.98 11.09 0.33
CA GLY A 155 -2.90 10.58 1.35
C GLY A 155 -3.98 11.58 1.74
N LEU A 156 -3.67 12.87 1.77
CA LEU A 156 -4.62 13.92 2.13
C LEU A 156 -5.35 14.56 0.92
N GLY A 157 -5.05 14.12 -0.32
CA GLY A 157 -5.64 14.70 -1.52
C GLY A 157 -5.18 16.12 -1.84
N GLN A 158 -3.97 16.47 -1.41
CA GLN A 158 -3.35 17.79 -1.59
C GLN A 158 -2.38 17.83 -2.79
N GLU A 159 -2.47 16.87 -3.69
CA GLU A 159 -1.60 16.76 -4.86
C GLU A 159 -1.76 17.98 -5.77
N THR A 160 -0.71 18.78 -5.93
CA THR A 160 -0.69 19.94 -6.86
C THR A 160 -0.25 19.58 -8.26
N ALA A 161 0.41 18.43 -8.45
CA ALA A 161 0.77 17.83 -9.73
C ALA A 161 0.75 16.30 -9.58
N ARG A 162 0.52 15.55 -10.67
CA ARG A 162 0.70 14.09 -10.62
C ARG A 162 2.16 13.82 -10.24
N PRO A 163 2.43 13.16 -9.09
CA PRO A 163 3.78 12.72 -8.80
C PRO A 163 4.25 11.85 -9.96
N THR A 164 5.45 12.08 -10.45
CA THR A 164 6.03 11.41 -11.63
C THR A 164 6.19 9.89 -11.49
N ALA A 165 5.90 9.36 -10.31
CA ALA A 165 5.99 7.93 -9.97
C ALA A 165 4.64 7.31 -9.55
N VAL A 166 3.51 7.98 -9.78
CA VAL A 166 2.19 7.43 -9.46
C VAL A 166 1.63 6.74 -10.69
N ASP A 167 1.57 5.43 -10.66
CA ASP A 167 0.76 4.68 -11.60
C ASP A 167 -0.72 5.01 -11.34
N SER A 168 -1.36 5.70 -12.27
CA SER A 168 -2.79 5.95 -12.22
C SER A 168 -3.52 4.62 -12.45
N LEU A 169 -4.21 4.13 -11.44
CA LEU A 169 -5.05 2.92 -11.55
C LEU A 169 -6.32 3.16 -12.37
N SER A 170 -6.59 4.41 -12.76
CA SER A 170 -7.81 4.79 -13.48
C SER A 170 -7.85 4.39 -14.96
N ALA A 171 -6.79 3.78 -15.51
CA ALA A 171 -6.74 3.45 -16.94
C ALA A 171 -7.40 2.11 -17.29
N VAL A 172 -7.54 1.19 -16.32
CA VAL A 172 -8.16 -0.13 -16.53
C VAL A 172 -9.02 -0.42 -15.32
N SER A 173 -10.31 -0.73 -15.53
CA SER A 173 -11.18 -1.16 -14.43
C SER A 173 -10.65 -2.50 -13.86
N TYR A 174 -10.90 -2.73 -12.57
CA TYR A 174 -10.56 -4.03 -11.95
C TYR A 174 -11.24 -5.20 -12.69
N ALA A 175 -12.46 -5.00 -13.19
CA ALA A 175 -13.18 -6.00 -13.96
C ALA A 175 -12.46 -6.35 -15.27
N ASP A 176 -12.01 -5.35 -16.01
CA ASP A 176 -11.29 -5.54 -17.27
C ASP A 176 -9.93 -6.20 -17.04
N TRP A 177 -9.18 -5.73 -16.03
CA TRP A 177 -7.91 -6.35 -15.63
C TRP A 177 -8.09 -7.81 -15.19
N ARG A 178 -9.15 -8.13 -14.44
CA ARG A 178 -9.45 -9.50 -14.02
C ARG A 178 -9.77 -10.42 -15.21
N VAL A 179 -10.51 -9.92 -16.19
CA VAL A 179 -10.82 -10.64 -17.42
C VAL A 179 -9.54 -10.93 -18.21
N GLU A 180 -8.66 -9.93 -18.33
CA GLU A 180 -7.39 -10.05 -19.00
C GLU A 180 -6.47 -11.09 -18.32
N LEU A 181 -6.37 -11.05 -16.99
CA LEU A 181 -5.61 -12.02 -16.19
C LEU A 181 -6.17 -13.45 -16.32
N LEU A 182 -7.50 -13.62 -16.24
CA LEU A 182 -8.14 -14.92 -16.41
C LEU A 182 -8.04 -15.43 -17.86
N GLY A 183 -8.06 -14.54 -18.84
CA GLY A 183 -7.83 -14.86 -20.24
C GLY A 183 -6.42 -15.41 -20.50
N LEU A 184 -5.42 -14.83 -19.87
CA LEU A 184 -4.03 -15.30 -19.96
C LEU A 184 -3.84 -16.69 -19.32
N VAL A 185 -4.56 -16.98 -18.23
CA VAL A 185 -4.48 -18.29 -17.54
C VAL A 185 -5.28 -19.38 -18.27
N SER A 186 -6.28 -19.02 -19.07
CA SER A 186 -7.16 -19.97 -19.76
C SER A 186 -6.59 -20.51 -21.09
N VAL A 187 -5.48 -19.98 -21.57
CA VAL A 187 -4.90 -20.35 -22.88
C VAL A 187 -3.95 -21.57 -22.80
N GLU A 188 -3.62 -22.05 -21.60
CA GLU A 188 -2.69 -23.18 -21.39
C GLU A 188 -3.36 -24.46 -20.84
N SER A 189 -4.62 -24.72 -21.20
CA SER A 189 -5.29 -25.99 -20.83
C SER A 189 -5.70 -26.82 -22.04
#